data_5920468ee8ff49e40d021515fe707a09
#
_entry.id   5920468ee8ff49e40d021515fe707a09
#
_cell.length_a   1.000
_cell.length_b   1.000
_cell.length_c   1.000
_cell.angle_alpha   90.00
_cell.angle_beta   90.00
_cell.angle_gamma   90.00
#
_symmetry.space_group_name_H-M   'P 1'
#
loop_
_entity.id
_entity.type
_entity.pdbx_description
1 polymer ?
#
loop_
_entity_poly.entity_id
_entity_poly.type
_entity_poly.pdbx_seq_one_letter_code
_entity_poly.pdbx_strand_id
1 'polypeptide(L)'
;MKQHLENYIDTIKKFPIKKKYTKDELLIPKLLVEKEGDIEIYYAPHNEYINPKAKIFIVGITPGFEQMSTAIAEARVCIEEDIPLEVMKYRCKVAGRFSGSLRHNLVALLNQLNLNDYLKIKDASQLFNESDDLLHTISLIPYPVFVKGKNYTGHSPKLLKTPLLLKYVQDYFVSELSTLDPVLIIPLGKSVEEALLYLAKQKLINENQILKGFPHPSGANAHRFKQFEENKLSMIKQITDYFTKCSL
;
A
#
# COMPACT_ATOMS: atom_id res chain seq x y z
N MET A 1 12.78 5.42 13.44
CA MET A 1 13.85 5.18 12.43
C MET A 1 13.31 4.21 11.41
N LYS A 2 13.55 4.43 10.10
CA LYS A 2 13.08 3.53 9.04
C LYS A 2 13.70 2.15 9.23
N GLN A 3 12.90 1.10 9.14
CA GLN A 3 13.37 -0.28 9.23
C GLN A 3 13.86 -0.73 7.85
N HIS A 4 14.90 -1.54 7.80
CA HIS A 4 15.50 -2.03 6.58
C HIS A 4 15.62 -3.55 6.61
N LEU A 5 15.37 -4.20 5.47
CA LEU A 5 15.37 -5.66 5.32
C LEU A 5 16.68 -6.29 5.82
N GLU A 6 17.79 -5.61 5.60
CA GLU A 6 19.11 -6.04 6.03
C GLU A 6 19.18 -6.35 7.53
N ASN A 7 18.44 -5.58 8.35
CA ASN A 7 18.41 -5.77 9.80
C ASN A 7 17.62 -7.02 10.24
N TYR A 8 16.84 -7.58 9.32
CA TYR A 8 15.94 -8.71 9.59
C TYR A 8 16.35 -10.01 8.90
N ILE A 9 17.36 -9.99 8.02
CA ILE A 9 17.83 -11.16 7.25
C ILE A 9 18.13 -12.35 8.20
N ASP A 10 18.91 -12.13 9.27
CA ASP A 10 19.27 -13.18 10.22
C ASP A 10 18.06 -13.76 10.98
N THR A 11 17.03 -12.95 11.15
CA THR A 11 15.78 -13.41 11.78
C THR A 11 14.95 -14.21 10.79
N ILE A 12 14.79 -13.71 9.56
CA ILE A 12 13.99 -14.35 8.50
C ILE A 12 14.64 -15.67 8.07
N LYS A 13 15.98 -15.73 8.01
CA LYS A 13 16.74 -16.95 7.66
C LYS A 13 16.44 -18.13 8.58
N LYS A 14 16.05 -17.88 9.83
CA LYS A 14 15.70 -18.92 10.81
C LYS A 14 14.31 -19.52 10.65
N PHE A 15 13.45 -18.88 9.85
CA PHE A 15 12.12 -19.43 9.59
C PHE A 15 12.18 -20.62 8.61
N PRO A 16 11.30 -21.60 8.75
CA PRO A 16 11.19 -22.68 7.77
C PRO A 16 10.72 -22.14 6.43
N ILE A 17 11.22 -22.67 5.31
CA ILE A 17 10.75 -22.32 3.97
C ILE A 17 9.32 -22.85 3.80
N LYS A 18 8.37 -21.94 3.61
CA LYS A 18 6.96 -22.26 3.37
C LYS A 18 6.22 -21.08 2.71
N LYS A 19 5.06 -21.37 2.12
CA LYS A 19 4.28 -20.36 1.40
C LYS A 19 3.62 -19.31 2.29
N LYS A 20 3.30 -19.66 3.54
CA LYS A 20 2.61 -18.80 4.51
C LYS A 20 2.99 -19.16 5.93
N TYR A 21 2.99 -18.17 6.79
CA TYR A 21 3.20 -18.27 8.23
C TYR A 21 1.91 -17.98 8.99
N THR A 22 1.84 -18.46 10.23
CA THR A 22 0.79 -18.12 11.19
C THR A 22 1.14 -16.84 11.95
N LYS A 23 0.15 -16.26 12.66
CA LYS A 23 0.40 -15.10 13.51
C LYS A 23 1.41 -15.42 14.62
N ASP A 24 1.32 -16.58 15.23
CA ASP A 24 2.23 -16.99 16.33
C ASP A 24 3.69 -17.10 15.87
N GLU A 25 3.90 -17.35 14.58
CA GLU A 25 5.26 -17.42 14.00
C GLU A 25 5.83 -16.05 13.65
N LEU A 26 5.00 -15.07 13.30
CA LEU A 26 5.46 -13.77 12.85
C LEU A 26 5.22 -12.61 13.83
N LEU A 27 4.21 -12.69 14.71
CA LEU A 27 3.98 -11.64 15.71
C LEU A 27 4.89 -11.89 16.93
N ILE A 28 6.18 -11.90 16.69
CA ILE A 28 7.25 -12.22 17.67
C ILE A 28 8.06 -10.96 18.01
N PRO A 29 8.70 -10.89 19.19
CA PRO A 29 9.49 -9.72 19.60
C PRO A 29 10.56 -9.27 18.62
N LYS A 30 11.15 -10.20 17.85
CA LYS A 30 12.20 -9.90 16.86
C LYS A 30 11.69 -9.16 15.62
N LEU A 31 10.40 -9.24 15.33
CA LEU A 31 9.75 -8.49 14.25
C LEU A 31 8.93 -7.31 14.76
N LEU A 32 8.80 -7.15 16.08
CA LEU A 32 8.09 -6.02 16.69
C LEU A 32 8.95 -4.74 16.51
N VAL A 33 8.38 -3.74 15.83
CA VAL A 33 9.02 -2.43 15.60
C VAL A 33 8.69 -1.47 16.73
N GLU A 34 7.41 -1.40 17.11
CA GLU A 34 6.93 -0.47 18.14
C GLU A 34 5.63 -0.99 18.77
N LYS A 35 5.43 -0.68 20.06
CA LYS A 35 4.21 -1.01 20.80
C LYS A 35 3.82 0.14 21.71
N GLU A 36 2.55 0.55 21.64
CA GLU A 36 1.94 1.54 22.52
C GLU A 36 0.52 1.09 22.91
N GLY A 37 0.34 0.73 24.17
CA GLY A 37 -0.92 0.15 24.65
C GLY A 37 -1.31 -1.11 23.89
N ASP A 38 -2.49 -1.07 23.26
CA ASP A 38 -3.02 -2.17 22.44
C ASP A 38 -2.52 -2.16 20.98
N ILE A 39 -1.75 -1.14 20.58
CA ILE A 39 -1.24 -0.99 19.22
C ILE A 39 0.14 -1.67 19.12
N GLU A 40 0.30 -2.55 18.16
CA GLU A 40 1.56 -3.23 17.87
C GLU A 40 1.87 -3.08 16.37
N ILE A 41 3.10 -2.65 16.07
CA ILE A 41 3.60 -2.43 14.71
C ILE A 41 4.71 -3.43 14.46
N TYR A 42 4.57 -4.24 13.41
CA TYR A 42 5.53 -5.29 13.08
C TYR A 42 6.20 -5.02 11.74
N TYR A 43 7.43 -5.48 11.61
CA TYR A 43 8.18 -5.38 10.38
C TYR A 43 7.64 -6.31 9.28
N ALA A 44 7.64 -5.81 8.04
CA ALA A 44 7.46 -6.60 6.83
C ALA A 44 8.14 -5.91 5.63
N PRO A 45 8.81 -6.65 4.73
CA PRO A 45 9.74 -6.06 3.75
C PRO A 45 9.07 -5.45 2.51
N HIS A 46 7.83 -5.78 2.20
CA HIS A 46 7.22 -5.48 0.89
C HIS A 46 7.00 -3.99 0.59
N ASN A 47 7.09 -3.09 1.58
CA ASN A 47 6.99 -1.64 1.35
C ASN A 47 8.36 -0.94 1.35
N GLU A 48 9.46 -1.68 1.23
CA GLU A 48 10.78 -1.07 1.08
C GLU A 48 11.18 -0.78 -0.38
N TYR A 49 10.61 -1.53 -1.32
CA TYR A 49 10.83 -1.24 -2.74
C TYR A 49 10.03 -0.03 -3.18
N ILE A 50 10.71 0.97 -3.74
CA ILE A 50 10.11 2.17 -4.34
C ILE A 50 10.25 2.07 -5.86
N ASN A 51 9.14 2.27 -6.58
CA ASN A 51 9.15 2.33 -8.04
C ASN A 51 9.20 3.80 -8.51
N PRO A 52 10.35 4.31 -8.96
CA PRO A 52 10.48 5.72 -9.34
C PRO A 52 9.80 6.06 -10.67
N LYS A 53 9.43 5.05 -11.47
CA LYS A 53 8.77 5.24 -12.78
C LYS A 53 7.25 5.26 -12.68
N ALA A 54 6.69 5.02 -11.50
CA ALA A 54 5.25 4.93 -11.30
C ALA A 54 4.53 6.18 -11.82
N LYS A 55 3.38 5.96 -12.45
CA LYS A 55 2.40 7.01 -12.81
C LYS A 55 1.18 6.95 -11.91
N ILE A 56 0.93 5.80 -11.33
CA ILE A 56 -0.18 5.51 -10.42
C ILE A 56 0.37 5.05 -9.08
N PHE A 57 -0.14 5.66 -8.02
CA PHE A 57 0.21 5.38 -6.65
C PHE A 57 -1.02 4.91 -5.86
N ILE A 58 -1.17 3.61 -5.67
CA ILE A 58 -2.29 3.05 -4.90
C ILE A 58 -1.92 2.97 -3.42
N VAL A 59 -2.72 3.60 -2.58
CA VAL A 59 -2.43 3.76 -1.16
C VAL A 59 -3.47 3.05 -0.30
N GLY A 60 -3.01 2.10 0.53
CA GLY A 60 -3.79 1.47 1.61
C GLY A 60 -3.55 2.14 2.96
N ILE A 61 -4.19 1.61 4.02
CA ILE A 61 -4.01 2.13 5.39
C ILE A 61 -2.75 1.56 6.05
N THR A 62 -2.62 0.26 6.07
CA THR A 62 -1.50 -0.52 6.59
C THR A 62 -1.55 -1.93 5.98
N PRO A 63 -0.43 -2.61 5.79
CA PRO A 63 -0.45 -4.01 5.35
C PRO A 63 -1.24 -4.89 6.31
N GLY A 64 -2.00 -5.82 5.75
CA GLY A 64 -2.62 -6.88 6.54
C GLY A 64 -1.65 -8.03 6.82
N PHE A 65 -2.04 -8.92 7.74
CA PHE A 65 -1.24 -10.10 8.11
C PHE A 65 -0.91 -11.00 6.90
N GLU A 66 -1.84 -11.21 5.98
CA GLU A 66 -1.60 -12.02 4.77
C GLU A 66 -0.48 -11.43 3.89
N GLN A 67 -0.44 -10.11 3.75
CA GLN A 67 0.62 -9.42 3.00
C GLN A 67 1.96 -9.58 3.70
N MET A 68 1.99 -9.41 5.03
CA MET A 68 3.18 -9.64 5.87
C MET A 68 3.70 -11.07 5.68
N SER A 69 2.82 -12.06 5.87
CA SER A 69 3.16 -13.49 5.79
C SER A 69 3.75 -13.86 4.42
N THR A 70 3.11 -13.38 3.34
CA THR A 70 3.56 -13.67 1.97
C THR A 70 4.88 -12.96 1.66
N ALA A 71 5.05 -11.72 2.08
CA ALA A 71 6.30 -10.97 1.84
C ALA A 71 7.48 -11.55 2.61
N ILE A 72 7.28 -11.99 3.86
CA ILE A 72 8.33 -12.67 4.65
C ILE A 72 8.65 -14.05 4.06
N ALA A 73 7.64 -14.77 3.57
CA ALA A 73 7.86 -16.06 2.89
C ALA A 73 8.72 -15.90 1.64
N GLU A 74 8.44 -14.87 0.83
CA GLU A 74 9.24 -14.54 -0.34
C GLU A 74 10.67 -14.11 0.03
N ALA A 75 10.83 -13.28 1.06
CA ALA A 75 12.15 -12.90 1.56
C ALA A 75 12.95 -14.14 2.02
N ARG A 76 12.28 -15.11 2.70
CA ARG A 76 12.93 -16.34 3.13
C ARG A 76 13.44 -17.18 1.95
N VAL A 77 12.66 -17.28 0.88
CA VAL A 77 13.07 -17.95 -0.36
C VAL A 77 14.24 -17.22 -1.01
N CYS A 78 14.15 -15.90 -1.14
CA CYS A 78 15.23 -15.09 -1.73
C CYS A 78 16.55 -15.22 -0.95
N ILE A 79 16.50 -15.29 0.38
CA ILE A 79 17.70 -15.52 1.22
C ILE A 79 18.32 -16.89 0.94
N GLU A 80 17.50 -17.92 0.77
CA GLU A 80 18.01 -19.27 0.44
C GLU A 80 18.65 -19.35 -0.95
N GLU A 81 18.09 -18.61 -1.89
CA GLU A 81 18.56 -18.54 -3.28
C GLU A 81 19.69 -17.52 -3.48
N ASP A 82 20.17 -16.87 -2.43
CA ASP A 82 21.20 -15.83 -2.44
C ASP A 82 20.89 -14.67 -3.44
N ILE A 83 19.60 -14.27 -3.49
CA ILE A 83 19.12 -13.23 -4.39
C ILE A 83 19.64 -11.85 -3.93
N PRO A 84 20.15 -10.99 -4.84
CA PRO A 84 20.58 -9.64 -4.51
C PRO A 84 19.48 -8.82 -3.83
N LEU A 85 19.86 -7.99 -2.84
CA LEU A 85 18.94 -7.29 -1.94
C LEU A 85 17.85 -6.48 -2.67
N GLU A 86 18.19 -5.73 -3.70
CA GLU A 86 17.22 -4.90 -4.42
C GLU A 86 16.22 -5.75 -5.22
N VAL A 87 16.66 -6.89 -5.75
CA VAL A 87 15.77 -7.87 -6.39
C VAL A 87 14.87 -8.53 -5.35
N MET A 88 15.40 -8.84 -4.17
CA MET A 88 14.62 -9.38 -3.04
C MET A 88 13.53 -8.40 -2.60
N LYS A 89 13.85 -7.10 -2.43
CA LYS A 89 12.87 -6.05 -2.10
C LYS A 89 11.75 -5.99 -3.14
N TYR A 90 12.09 -6.02 -4.43
CA TYR A 90 11.10 -6.06 -5.51
C TYR A 90 10.24 -7.32 -5.47
N ARG A 91 10.83 -8.52 -5.31
CA ARG A 91 10.10 -9.78 -5.21
C ARG A 91 9.15 -9.77 -3.99
N CYS A 92 9.60 -9.27 -2.85
CA CYS A 92 8.75 -9.10 -1.65
C CYS A 92 7.59 -8.15 -1.92
N LYS A 93 7.82 -7.05 -2.67
CA LYS A 93 6.77 -6.13 -3.09
C LYS A 93 5.73 -6.82 -3.95
N VAL A 94 6.14 -7.55 -4.98
CA VAL A 94 5.24 -8.28 -5.89
C VAL A 94 4.42 -9.33 -5.13
N ALA A 95 5.04 -10.07 -4.23
CA ALA A 95 4.39 -11.08 -3.41
C ALA A 95 3.40 -10.49 -2.40
N GLY A 96 3.78 -9.39 -1.72
CA GLY A 96 2.99 -8.76 -0.67
C GLY A 96 1.93 -7.76 -1.15
N ARG A 97 1.97 -7.32 -2.42
CA ARG A 97 0.95 -6.40 -2.94
C ARG A 97 -0.42 -7.09 -3.08
N PHE A 98 -1.47 -6.28 -3.25
CA PHE A 98 -2.84 -6.78 -3.30
C PHE A 98 -3.02 -8.05 -4.13
N SER A 99 -3.76 -9.02 -3.60
CA SER A 99 -3.99 -10.33 -4.23
C SER A 99 -5.45 -10.78 -4.06
N GLY A 100 -5.81 -11.87 -4.72
CA GLY A 100 -7.13 -12.51 -4.61
C GLY A 100 -8.28 -11.57 -4.98
N SER A 101 -9.39 -11.68 -4.25
CA SER A 101 -10.62 -10.92 -4.52
C SER A 101 -10.43 -9.40 -4.42
N LEU A 102 -9.52 -8.92 -3.57
CA LEU A 102 -9.24 -7.49 -3.44
C LEU A 102 -8.63 -6.93 -4.73
N ARG A 103 -7.61 -7.62 -5.30
CA ARG A 103 -7.02 -7.22 -6.60
C ARG A 103 -8.04 -7.30 -7.72
N HIS A 104 -8.83 -8.37 -7.78
CA HIS A 104 -9.87 -8.53 -8.80
C HIS A 104 -10.87 -7.37 -8.78
N ASN A 105 -11.40 -7.04 -7.60
CA ASN A 105 -12.31 -5.91 -7.44
C ASN A 105 -11.64 -4.57 -7.79
N LEU A 106 -10.40 -4.36 -7.38
CA LEU A 106 -9.64 -3.15 -7.68
C LEU A 106 -9.49 -2.95 -9.18
N VAL A 107 -9.03 -3.98 -9.91
CA VAL A 107 -8.92 -3.96 -11.38
C VAL A 107 -10.26 -3.67 -12.04
N ALA A 108 -11.34 -4.33 -11.60
CA ALA A 108 -12.68 -4.12 -12.14
C ALA A 108 -13.18 -2.68 -11.96
N LEU A 109 -12.84 -2.01 -10.85
CA LEU A 109 -13.19 -0.61 -10.63
C LEU A 109 -12.30 0.33 -11.46
N LEU A 110 -11.00 0.08 -11.54
CA LEU A 110 -10.07 0.91 -12.32
C LEU A 110 -10.40 0.88 -13.83
N ASN A 111 -10.78 -0.26 -14.38
CA ASN A 111 -11.18 -0.41 -15.78
C ASN A 111 -12.39 0.46 -16.16
N GLN A 112 -13.21 0.87 -15.19
CA GLN A 112 -14.39 1.71 -15.43
C GLN A 112 -14.08 3.22 -15.39
N LEU A 113 -12.83 3.61 -15.12
CA LEU A 113 -12.40 5.00 -14.98
C LEU A 113 -11.62 5.51 -16.19
N ASN A 114 -11.54 4.76 -17.29
CA ASN A 114 -10.76 5.07 -18.50
C ASN A 114 -9.25 5.31 -18.22
N LEU A 115 -8.76 4.80 -17.10
CA LEU A 115 -7.36 4.99 -16.68
C LEU A 115 -6.39 4.33 -17.67
N ASN A 116 -6.80 3.20 -18.28
CA ASN A 116 -6.06 2.46 -19.28
C ASN A 116 -5.70 3.32 -20.52
N ASP A 117 -6.57 4.23 -20.94
CA ASP A 117 -6.33 5.08 -22.12
C ASP A 117 -5.19 6.06 -21.88
N TYR A 118 -5.14 6.68 -20.68
CA TYR A 118 -4.06 7.59 -20.28
C TYR A 118 -2.73 6.87 -20.08
N LEU A 119 -2.76 5.65 -19.59
CA LEU A 119 -1.57 4.84 -19.35
C LEU A 119 -1.10 4.05 -20.59
N LYS A 120 -1.88 4.07 -21.68
CA LYS A 120 -1.61 3.32 -22.91
C LYS A 120 -1.46 1.81 -22.66
N ILE A 121 -2.30 1.27 -21.78
CA ILE A 121 -2.38 -0.15 -21.46
C ILE A 121 -3.75 -0.70 -21.90
N LYS A 122 -3.83 -2.01 -22.11
CA LYS A 122 -5.06 -2.66 -22.57
C LYS A 122 -6.14 -2.65 -21.50
N ASP A 123 -5.78 -2.97 -20.29
CA ASP A 123 -6.64 -2.92 -19.09
C ASP A 123 -5.80 -2.79 -17.82
N ALA A 124 -6.45 -2.47 -16.70
CA ALA A 124 -5.77 -2.21 -15.43
C ALA A 124 -5.13 -3.47 -14.80
N SER A 125 -5.38 -4.69 -15.30
CA SER A 125 -4.69 -5.89 -14.81
C SER A 125 -3.21 -5.85 -15.16
N GLN A 126 -2.85 -5.20 -16.28
CA GLN A 126 -1.45 -5.05 -16.70
C GLN A 126 -0.60 -4.27 -15.68
N LEU A 127 -1.21 -3.40 -14.86
CA LEU A 127 -0.53 -2.72 -13.74
C LEU A 127 0.02 -3.69 -12.68
N PHE A 128 -0.44 -4.93 -12.67
CA PHE A 128 0.02 -5.95 -11.74
C PHE A 128 0.90 -7.02 -12.38
N ASN A 129 1.17 -6.90 -13.68
CA ASN A 129 1.92 -7.84 -14.51
C ASN A 129 2.86 -7.09 -15.46
N GLU A 130 2.53 -6.99 -16.75
CA GLU A 130 3.43 -6.55 -17.83
C GLU A 130 3.82 -5.06 -17.75
N SER A 131 2.99 -4.23 -17.11
CA SER A 131 3.18 -2.77 -16.96
C SER A 131 3.28 -2.37 -15.49
N ASP A 132 3.87 -3.22 -14.67
CA ASP A 132 3.96 -2.96 -13.23
C ASP A 132 4.97 -1.86 -12.88
N ASP A 133 5.81 -1.45 -13.83
CA ASP A 133 6.63 -0.24 -13.76
C ASP A 133 5.80 1.05 -13.74
N LEU A 134 4.54 1.04 -14.19
CA LEU A 134 3.64 2.19 -14.07
C LEU A 134 2.97 2.29 -12.70
N LEU A 135 3.06 1.25 -11.86
CA LEU A 135 2.37 1.17 -10.59
C LEU A 135 3.33 1.21 -9.41
N HIS A 136 3.02 2.05 -8.42
CA HIS A 136 3.54 1.89 -7.07
C HIS A 136 2.39 1.65 -6.09
N THR A 137 2.59 0.73 -5.14
CA THR A 137 1.61 0.42 -4.10
C THR A 137 2.26 0.58 -2.73
N ILE A 138 1.59 1.29 -1.83
CA ILE A 138 2.07 1.43 -0.44
C ILE A 138 0.88 1.51 0.51
N SER A 139 1.18 1.53 1.79
CA SER A 139 0.24 1.91 2.84
C SER A 139 0.69 3.21 3.51
N LEU A 140 -0.24 4.00 4.03
CA LEU A 140 0.06 5.21 4.82
C LEU A 140 1.04 4.91 5.96
N ILE A 141 0.87 3.74 6.59
CA ILE A 141 1.84 3.17 7.53
C ILE A 141 2.46 1.97 6.82
N PRO A 142 3.77 1.98 6.51
CA PRO A 142 4.40 0.94 5.67
C PRO A 142 4.48 -0.44 6.35
N TYR A 143 4.28 -0.49 7.64
CA TYR A 143 4.40 -1.69 8.46
C TYR A 143 3.02 -2.21 8.90
N PRO A 144 2.84 -3.54 9.03
CA PRO A 144 1.64 -4.15 9.57
C PRO A 144 1.33 -3.63 10.97
N VAL A 145 0.12 -3.12 11.16
CA VAL A 145 -0.39 -2.64 12.45
C VAL A 145 -1.47 -3.57 12.95
N PHE A 146 -1.36 -3.96 14.20
CA PHE A 146 -2.36 -4.76 14.90
C PHE A 146 -2.88 -3.99 16.12
N VAL A 147 -4.17 -4.12 16.38
CA VAL A 147 -4.81 -3.60 17.58
C VAL A 147 -5.50 -4.76 18.26
N LYS A 148 -5.07 -5.10 19.48
CA LYS A 148 -5.53 -6.31 20.19
C LYS A 148 -5.42 -7.59 19.32
N GLY A 149 -4.30 -7.75 18.62
CA GLY A 149 -4.01 -8.88 17.74
C GLY A 149 -4.82 -8.94 16.43
N LYS A 150 -5.65 -7.93 16.12
CA LYS A 150 -6.43 -7.84 14.88
C LYS A 150 -5.82 -6.82 13.92
N ASN A 151 -5.87 -7.08 12.61
CA ASN A 151 -5.43 -6.11 11.61
C ASN A 151 -6.10 -4.75 11.82
N TYR A 152 -5.32 -3.70 11.85
CA TYR A 152 -5.82 -2.33 11.92
C TYR A 152 -6.44 -1.90 10.58
N THR A 153 -7.60 -1.26 10.64
CA THR A 153 -8.39 -0.86 9.47
C THR A 153 -8.58 0.65 9.31
N GLY A 154 -7.90 1.45 10.14
CA GLY A 154 -7.97 2.91 10.09
C GLY A 154 -9.05 3.53 10.99
N HIS A 155 -9.91 2.73 11.62
CA HIS A 155 -11.09 3.23 12.33
C HIS A 155 -10.98 3.21 13.86
N SER A 156 -10.38 2.17 14.42
CA SER A 156 -10.32 1.98 15.88
C SER A 156 -8.93 1.53 16.30
N PRO A 157 -8.12 2.46 16.85
CA PRO A 157 -8.39 3.89 17.04
C PRO A 157 -8.40 4.68 15.71
N LYS A 158 -8.94 5.91 15.72
CA LYS A 158 -8.93 6.77 14.51
C LYS A 158 -7.49 7.20 14.20
N LEU A 159 -7.01 6.95 12.97
CA LEU A 159 -5.64 7.23 12.54
C LEU A 159 -5.20 8.66 12.85
N LEU A 160 -5.95 9.67 12.41
CA LEU A 160 -5.62 11.08 12.58
C LEU A 160 -5.70 11.59 14.03
N LYS A 161 -6.24 10.79 14.97
CA LYS A 161 -6.36 11.10 16.39
C LYS A 161 -5.39 10.31 17.26
N THR A 162 -4.55 9.48 16.67
CA THR A 162 -3.60 8.61 17.37
C THR A 162 -2.18 9.07 17.03
N PRO A 163 -1.49 9.75 17.96
CA PRO A 163 -0.17 10.38 17.70
C PRO A 163 0.85 9.40 17.11
N LEU A 164 0.95 8.19 17.66
CA LEU A 164 1.83 7.15 17.16
C LEU A 164 1.57 6.87 15.66
N LEU A 165 0.32 6.59 15.27
CA LEU A 165 -0.02 6.24 13.90
C LEU A 165 0.18 7.41 12.93
N LEU A 166 -0.20 8.64 13.37
CA LEU A 166 -0.01 9.85 12.57
C LEU A 166 1.47 10.15 12.33
N LYS A 167 2.33 9.93 13.34
CA LYS A 167 3.79 10.04 13.20
C LYS A 167 4.31 9.14 12.07
N TYR A 168 3.87 7.86 12.03
CA TYR A 168 4.28 6.95 10.95
C TYR A 168 3.85 7.43 9.58
N VAL A 169 2.64 7.99 9.44
CA VAL A 169 2.17 8.57 8.18
C VAL A 169 3.07 9.73 7.75
N GLN A 170 3.40 10.65 8.65
CA GLN A 170 4.21 11.82 8.34
C GLN A 170 5.67 11.44 8.03
N ASP A 171 6.26 10.57 8.83
CA ASP A 171 7.68 10.23 8.72
C ASP A 171 8.00 9.35 7.49
N TYR A 172 7.04 8.51 7.06
CA TYR A 172 7.30 7.53 6.01
C TYR A 172 6.59 7.84 4.70
N PHE A 173 5.27 8.00 4.71
CA PHE A 173 4.50 8.23 3.50
C PHE A 173 4.87 9.53 2.80
N VAL A 174 4.95 10.64 3.55
CA VAL A 174 5.31 11.95 2.98
C VAL A 174 6.73 11.93 2.43
N SER A 175 7.67 11.35 3.18
CA SER A 175 9.07 11.20 2.75
C SER A 175 9.19 10.38 1.46
N GLU A 176 8.45 9.26 1.34
CA GLU A 176 8.48 8.42 0.15
C GLU A 176 7.85 9.12 -1.06
N LEU A 177 6.69 9.76 -0.88
CA LEU A 177 6.03 10.48 -1.96
C LEU A 177 6.91 11.60 -2.53
N SER A 178 7.72 12.26 -1.69
CA SER A 178 8.64 13.31 -2.13
C SER A 178 9.78 12.83 -3.02
N THR A 179 10.03 11.53 -3.08
CA THR A 179 11.07 10.92 -3.95
C THR A 179 10.54 10.52 -5.32
N LEU A 180 9.24 10.62 -5.54
CA LEU A 180 8.58 10.24 -6.79
C LEU A 180 8.31 11.46 -7.66
N ASP A 181 8.32 11.26 -8.98
CA ASP A 181 7.71 12.19 -9.93
C ASP A 181 6.21 12.36 -9.60
N PRO A 182 5.55 13.43 -10.09
CA PRO A 182 4.13 13.59 -9.88
C PRO A 182 3.35 12.34 -10.32
N VAL A 183 2.61 11.74 -9.38
CA VAL A 183 1.82 10.52 -9.57
C VAL A 183 0.36 10.77 -9.25
N LEU A 184 -0.56 10.06 -9.91
CA LEU A 184 -1.96 10.03 -9.50
C LEU A 184 -2.09 9.11 -8.28
N ILE A 185 -2.53 9.66 -7.15
CA ILE A 185 -2.70 8.93 -5.89
C ILE A 185 -4.13 8.41 -5.79
N ILE A 186 -4.29 7.09 -5.70
CA ILE A 186 -5.59 6.42 -5.55
C ILE A 186 -5.71 5.89 -4.12
N PRO A 187 -6.45 6.59 -3.23
CA PRO A 187 -6.69 6.12 -1.86
C PRO A 187 -7.66 4.94 -1.86
N LEU A 188 -7.34 3.87 -1.17
CA LEU A 188 -8.27 2.76 -1.01
C LEU A 188 -9.22 3.02 0.17
N GLY A 189 -10.31 3.71 -0.12
CA GLY A 189 -11.41 4.01 0.79
C GLY A 189 -11.24 5.27 1.62
N LYS A 190 -12.32 5.62 2.31
CA LYS A 190 -12.51 6.92 2.96
C LYS A 190 -11.46 7.26 4.02
N SER A 191 -11.03 6.30 4.83
CA SER A 191 -10.02 6.59 5.89
C SER A 191 -8.65 6.98 5.31
N VAL A 192 -8.27 6.40 4.16
CA VAL A 192 -7.03 6.77 3.46
C VAL A 192 -7.19 8.14 2.82
N GLU A 193 -8.32 8.39 2.15
CA GLU A 193 -8.63 9.68 1.54
C GLU A 193 -8.61 10.81 2.58
N GLU A 194 -9.28 10.62 3.74
CA GLU A 194 -9.27 11.61 4.83
C GLU A 194 -7.86 11.92 5.33
N ALA A 195 -7.00 10.90 5.43
CA ALA A 195 -5.60 11.10 5.84
C ALA A 195 -4.80 11.87 4.78
N LEU A 196 -4.97 11.55 3.50
CA LEU A 196 -4.31 12.28 2.40
C LEU A 196 -4.78 13.74 2.31
N LEU A 197 -6.08 13.99 2.46
CA LEU A 197 -6.63 15.35 2.49
C LEU A 197 -6.13 16.14 3.71
N TYR A 198 -5.95 15.48 4.86
CA TYR A 198 -5.31 16.10 6.02
C TYR A 198 -3.87 16.51 5.71
N LEU A 199 -3.06 15.65 5.08
CA LEU A 199 -1.69 15.98 4.67
C LEU A 199 -1.66 17.11 3.63
N ALA A 200 -2.59 17.12 2.68
CA ALA A 200 -2.71 18.19 1.68
C ALA A 200 -3.05 19.54 2.33
N LYS A 201 -3.97 19.57 3.31
CA LYS A 201 -4.27 20.76 4.10
C LYS A 201 -3.06 21.30 4.88
N GLN A 202 -2.16 20.42 5.30
CA GLN A 202 -0.88 20.79 5.92
C GLN A 202 0.20 21.18 4.88
N LYS A 203 -0.13 21.19 3.57
CA LYS A 203 0.80 21.48 2.45
C LYS A 203 1.97 20.49 2.35
N LEU A 204 1.81 19.29 2.89
CA LEU A 204 2.82 18.24 2.83
C LEU A 204 2.74 17.43 1.52
N ILE A 205 1.58 17.40 0.87
CA ILE A 205 1.34 16.76 -0.43
C ILE A 205 0.45 17.65 -1.29
N ASN A 206 0.42 17.40 -2.61
CA ASN A 206 -0.43 18.16 -3.53
C ASN A 206 -1.82 17.52 -3.64
N GLU A 207 -2.87 18.25 -3.25
CA GLU A 207 -4.25 17.77 -3.30
C GLU A 207 -4.71 17.39 -4.72
N ASN A 208 -4.18 18.04 -5.76
CA ASN A 208 -4.54 17.76 -7.15
C ASN A 208 -4.08 16.39 -7.65
N GLN A 209 -3.21 15.71 -6.91
CA GLN A 209 -2.78 14.34 -7.19
C GLN A 209 -3.73 13.29 -6.61
N ILE A 210 -4.66 13.66 -5.71
CA ILE A 210 -5.51 12.73 -4.97
C ILE A 210 -6.80 12.47 -5.74
N LEU A 211 -7.04 11.21 -6.15
CA LEU A 211 -8.32 10.78 -6.71
C LEU A 211 -9.35 10.61 -5.59
N LYS A 212 -10.27 11.55 -5.46
CA LYS A 212 -11.29 11.55 -4.40
C LYS A 212 -12.49 10.67 -4.78
N GLY A 213 -13.03 9.97 -3.78
CA GLY A 213 -14.26 9.18 -3.92
C GLY A 213 -14.03 7.70 -4.28
N PHE A 214 -12.79 7.21 -4.32
CA PHE A 214 -12.52 5.82 -4.63
C PHE A 214 -12.84 4.92 -3.43
N PRO A 215 -13.76 3.94 -3.54
CA PRO A 215 -14.16 3.08 -2.44
C PRO A 215 -13.08 2.03 -2.11
N HIS A 216 -13.09 1.52 -0.89
CA HIS A 216 -12.23 0.39 -0.55
C HIS A 216 -12.70 -0.87 -1.31
N PRO A 217 -11.84 -1.54 -2.11
CA PRO A 217 -12.23 -2.62 -3.01
C PRO A 217 -12.47 -3.97 -2.32
N SER A 218 -12.21 -4.06 -1.00
CA SER A 218 -12.42 -5.30 -0.25
C SER A 218 -13.86 -5.82 -0.35
N GLY A 219 -14.01 -7.14 -0.39
CA GLY A 219 -15.30 -7.80 -0.29
C GLY A 219 -16.06 -7.48 1.00
N ALA A 220 -15.36 -7.13 2.09
CA ALA A 220 -15.98 -6.69 3.34
C ALA A 220 -16.70 -5.33 3.22
N ASN A 221 -16.39 -4.51 2.21
CA ASN A 221 -17.15 -3.30 1.89
C ASN A 221 -18.35 -3.66 1.00
N ALA A 222 -19.48 -4.02 1.61
CA ALA A 222 -20.70 -4.38 0.89
C ALA A 222 -21.25 -3.24 0.01
N HIS A 223 -20.94 -1.99 0.34
CA HIS A 223 -21.42 -0.79 -0.37
C HIS A 223 -20.47 -0.29 -1.46
N ARG A 224 -19.35 -0.97 -1.76
CA ARG A 224 -18.31 -0.48 -2.67
C ARG A 224 -18.82 -0.13 -4.07
N PHE A 225 -19.75 -0.92 -4.63
CA PHE A 225 -20.29 -0.64 -5.97
C PHE A 225 -21.19 0.60 -5.96
N LYS A 226 -22.06 0.76 -4.96
CA LYS A 226 -22.89 1.96 -4.80
C LYS A 226 -22.02 3.20 -4.64
N GLN A 227 -21.04 3.17 -3.73
CA GLN A 227 -20.09 4.26 -3.51
C GLN A 227 -19.30 4.61 -4.78
N PHE A 228 -18.93 3.62 -5.57
CA PHE A 228 -18.23 3.81 -6.83
C PHE A 228 -19.11 4.52 -7.85
N GLU A 229 -20.33 4.03 -8.11
CA GLU A 229 -21.24 4.63 -9.08
C GLU A 229 -21.61 6.08 -8.72
N GLU A 230 -21.83 6.38 -7.43
CA GLU A 230 -22.08 7.73 -6.94
C GLU A 230 -20.94 8.73 -7.26
N ASN A 231 -19.70 8.26 -7.33
CA ASN A 231 -18.51 9.10 -7.55
C ASN A 231 -17.86 8.94 -8.93
N LYS A 232 -18.29 7.98 -9.75
CA LYS A 232 -17.64 7.56 -10.98
C LYS A 232 -17.38 8.71 -11.96
N LEU A 233 -18.39 9.52 -12.27
CA LEU A 233 -18.25 10.64 -13.20
C LEU A 233 -17.29 11.70 -12.67
N SER A 234 -17.31 11.95 -11.36
CA SER A 234 -16.37 12.86 -10.70
C SER A 234 -14.94 12.34 -10.77
N MET A 235 -14.74 11.03 -10.53
CA MET A 235 -13.43 10.40 -10.62
C MET A 235 -12.86 10.42 -12.05
N ILE A 236 -13.68 10.13 -13.06
CA ILE A 236 -13.27 10.22 -14.47
C ILE A 236 -12.81 11.64 -14.80
N LYS A 237 -13.57 12.67 -14.38
CA LYS A 237 -13.17 14.06 -14.57
C LYS A 237 -11.85 14.40 -13.89
N GLN A 238 -11.65 13.96 -12.63
CA GLN A 238 -10.41 14.19 -11.89
C GLN A 238 -9.21 13.56 -12.60
N ILE A 239 -9.35 12.35 -13.14
CA ILE A 239 -8.31 11.66 -13.93
C ILE A 239 -8.00 12.45 -15.19
N THR A 240 -9.02 12.86 -15.95
CA THR A 240 -8.84 13.69 -17.15
C THR A 240 -8.09 15.00 -16.83
N ASP A 241 -8.55 15.71 -15.81
CA ASP A 241 -7.93 16.99 -15.39
C ASP A 241 -6.46 16.79 -14.96
N TYR A 242 -6.16 15.69 -14.28
CA TYR A 242 -4.81 15.36 -13.84
C TYR A 242 -3.86 15.09 -15.02
N PHE A 243 -4.23 14.17 -15.91
CA PHE A 243 -3.35 13.81 -17.04
C PHE A 243 -3.22 14.90 -18.09
N THR A 244 -4.26 15.72 -18.29
CA THR A 244 -4.17 16.86 -19.20
C THR A 244 -3.16 17.90 -18.69
N LYS A 245 -3.11 18.15 -17.37
CA LYS A 245 -2.14 19.08 -16.77
C LYS A 245 -0.71 18.53 -16.73
N CYS A 246 -0.53 17.22 -16.63
CA CYS A 246 0.79 16.59 -16.65
C CYS A 246 1.38 16.44 -18.06
N SER A 247 0.58 16.66 -19.09
CA SER A 247 1.02 16.61 -20.50
C SER A 247 1.49 17.96 -21.04
N LEU A 248 1.41 19.02 -20.23
CA LEU A 248 1.91 20.35 -20.48
C LEU A 248 3.20 20.62 -19.69
#